data_aa95a661a5650033ab73b0d6dacfca28
#
_entry.id   aa95a661a5650033ab73b0d6dacfca28
#
_cell.length_a   1.000
_cell.length_b   1.000
_cell.length_c   1.000
_cell.angle_alpha   90.00
_cell.angle_beta   90.00
_cell.angle_gamma   90.00
#
_symmetry.space_group_name_H-M   'P 1'
#
loop_
_entity.id
_entity.type
_entity.pdbx_description
1 polymer ?
#
loop_
_entity_poly.entity_id
_entity_poly.type
_entity_poly.pdbx_seq_one_letter_code
_entity_poly.pdbx_strand_id
1 'polypeptide(L)'
;LNKILLLFYSFFVPDFEENRNLPQKGRGKRQSEETLNITTILQEPFTMREGGQLEGFCMDMLKELSKKLGFKYSVSVVKDGYYGKLDKDGKWNGMIGEVYRKEADLAVAPLTLTALREENIDFTKPFMHTGIGILLRKDLVPGSPSLFSFLRPFTKETWVGVLVAYLITCLCLFLVARLSPIEWSNPQTENNQFSFLNSLWFGVGALTLQGAQPHPKALSTRIIGAIWWLFTITLLAAYVANFTAQLNTNNQQSTIMTFDDLAKQNVIEYGTLKDSSTLNFFKKSKHPTYRMIYEHMDRRRDYVLVSSMDEGIDRARNSNYALIGESASLDLMVAKYCDLTSVPQVIGSREYGIVASKGSPWIKKLSVAILEMRESGDLEYLRNKWWESSCFNQEGSWSPMEPGSLGGIFLVLAIGLALGLLVALLELVLKSRYSTDQKKSCCGAFAEELGSRFMKT
;
A
#
# COMPACT_ATOMS: atom_id res chain seq x y z
N LEU A 1 39.85 -8.02 -15.85
CA LEU A 1 39.70 -6.56 -15.61
C LEU A 1 40.04 -6.16 -14.17
N ASN A 2 39.86 -7.04 -13.17
CA ASN A 2 40.13 -6.71 -11.75
C ASN A 2 41.61 -6.75 -11.31
N LYS A 3 42.53 -7.20 -12.15
CA LYS A 3 43.98 -7.19 -11.84
C LYS A 3 44.73 -5.96 -12.39
N ILE A 4 44.11 -5.20 -13.29
CA ILE A 4 44.71 -3.98 -13.87
C ILE A 4 44.36 -2.73 -13.02
N LEU A 5 43.25 -2.74 -12.30
CA LEU A 5 42.86 -1.65 -11.39
C LEU A 5 43.70 -1.58 -10.10
N LEU A 6 44.27 -2.69 -9.66
CA LEU A 6 45.12 -2.74 -8.42
C LEU A 6 46.56 -2.28 -8.67
N LEU A 7 47.02 -2.23 -9.92
CA LEU A 7 48.36 -1.73 -10.28
C LEU A 7 48.38 -0.20 -10.50
N PHE A 8 47.24 0.45 -10.71
CA PHE A 8 47.14 1.91 -10.83
C PHE A 8 47.03 2.65 -9.51
N TYR A 9 46.66 1.97 -8.40
CA TYR A 9 46.53 2.57 -7.08
C TYR A 9 47.85 2.65 -6.31
N SER A 10 48.88 1.94 -6.75
CA SER A 10 50.21 1.89 -6.09
C SER A 10 51.20 2.98 -6.58
N PHE A 11 50.84 3.83 -7.57
CA PHE A 11 51.79 4.75 -8.19
C PHE A 11 51.51 6.26 -7.92
N PHE A 12 50.48 6.61 -7.12
CA PHE A 12 50.10 8.00 -6.93
C PHE A 12 49.73 8.36 -5.48
N VAL A 13 50.46 7.86 -4.48
CA VAL A 13 50.37 8.41 -3.13
C VAL A 13 51.80 8.74 -2.67
N PRO A 14 52.19 9.99 -2.55
CA PRO A 14 53.44 10.34 -1.89
C PRO A 14 53.30 10.12 -0.39
N ASP A 15 54.30 9.38 0.18
CA ASP A 15 54.49 9.22 1.62
C ASP A 15 54.58 10.61 2.30
N PHE A 16 53.57 10.95 3.07
CA PHE A 16 53.63 12.04 4.01
C PHE A 16 54.04 11.48 5.36
N GLU A 17 55.33 11.49 5.65
CA GLU A 17 55.89 11.34 7.01
C GLU A 17 55.45 12.54 7.85
N GLU A 18 54.36 12.36 8.63
CA GLU A 18 53.92 13.38 9.58
C GLU A 18 54.61 13.23 10.92
N ASN A 19 55.48 14.19 11.18
CA ASN A 19 56.27 14.38 12.37
C ASN A 19 55.35 14.50 13.61
N ARG A 20 55.24 13.41 14.40
CA ARG A 20 54.50 13.37 15.67
C ARG A 20 55.32 13.96 16.79
N ASN A 21 55.27 15.30 16.92
CA ASN A 21 55.55 15.97 18.17
C ASN A 21 54.29 16.76 18.60
N LEU A 22 53.29 15.99 19.16
CA LEU A 22 52.20 16.61 19.90
C LEU A 22 52.56 16.67 21.38
N PRO A 23 52.44 17.84 22.02
CA PRO A 23 52.67 17.95 23.45
C PRO A 23 51.64 17.14 24.22
N GLN A 24 52.09 16.31 25.16
CA GLN A 24 51.23 15.63 26.12
C GLN A 24 50.40 16.66 26.89
N LYS A 25 49.17 16.79 26.54
CA LYS A 25 48.20 17.65 27.22
C LYS A 25 47.83 16.98 28.57
N GLY A 26 48.06 17.77 29.59
CA GLY A 26 47.99 17.42 31.00
C GLY A 26 46.78 16.59 31.41
N ARG A 27 46.96 15.80 32.48
CA ARG A 27 45.98 15.11 33.29
C ARG A 27 44.70 15.93 33.40
N GLY A 28 43.66 15.50 32.66
CA GLY A 28 42.31 16.04 32.79
C GLY A 28 41.86 15.89 34.24
N LYS A 29 41.43 17.00 34.83
CA LYS A 29 40.63 16.96 36.06
C LYS A 29 39.60 15.87 35.93
N ARG A 30 39.49 14.97 36.92
CA ARG A 30 38.32 14.12 37.12
C ARG A 30 37.09 15.02 37.10
N GLN A 31 36.37 15.04 36.00
CA GLN A 31 35.05 15.63 35.95
C GLN A 31 34.23 14.81 36.96
N SER A 32 33.69 15.47 37.95
CA SER A 32 32.68 14.83 38.84
C SER A 32 31.62 14.20 37.92
N GLU A 33 31.39 12.91 38.07
CA GLU A 33 30.37 12.20 37.30
C GLU A 33 29.03 12.83 37.67
N GLU A 34 28.59 13.75 36.83
CA GLU A 34 27.32 14.46 37.01
C GLU A 34 26.20 13.51 36.66
N THR A 35 25.34 13.19 37.62
CA THR A 35 24.17 12.34 37.42
C THR A 35 22.99 13.21 37.03
N LEU A 36 22.48 13.05 35.82
CA LEU A 36 21.34 13.80 35.27
C LEU A 36 20.01 13.13 35.59
N ASN A 37 19.05 13.85 36.08
CA ASN A 37 17.68 13.38 36.25
C ASN A 37 16.90 13.59 34.96
N ILE A 38 16.42 12.50 34.36
CA ILE A 38 15.76 12.49 33.07
C ILE A 38 14.30 12.09 33.24
N THR A 39 13.41 12.88 32.67
CA THR A 39 11.99 12.52 32.59
C THR A 39 11.65 11.98 31.19
N THR A 40 10.75 10.99 31.12
CA THR A 40 10.27 10.38 29.88
C THR A 40 8.79 10.07 29.99
N ILE A 41 8.18 9.71 28.86
CA ILE A 41 6.78 9.24 28.79
C ILE A 41 6.74 7.84 28.18
N LEU A 42 5.84 7.00 28.67
CA LEU A 42 5.63 5.67 28.09
C LEU A 42 4.86 5.80 26.77
N GLN A 43 5.55 5.55 25.68
CA GLN A 43 4.99 5.51 24.33
C GLN A 43 5.84 4.59 23.44
N GLU A 44 5.24 3.53 22.95
CA GLU A 44 5.89 2.65 21.96
C GLU A 44 6.20 3.40 20.66
N PRO A 45 7.35 3.13 20.01
CA PRO A 45 8.51 2.32 20.41
C PRO A 45 9.58 3.16 21.10
N PHE A 46 9.28 4.40 21.49
CA PHE A 46 10.25 5.34 22.05
C PHE A 46 10.69 4.96 23.46
N THR A 47 9.73 4.67 24.32
CA THR A 47 9.97 4.21 25.69
C THR A 47 8.86 3.28 26.14
N MET A 48 9.21 2.06 26.50
CA MET A 48 8.33 1.00 26.98
C MET A 48 8.82 0.49 28.33
N ARG A 49 7.94 -0.20 29.05
CA ARG A 49 8.32 -0.92 30.28
C ARG A 49 8.24 -2.41 30.03
N GLU A 50 9.37 -3.07 29.97
CA GLU A 50 9.49 -4.51 29.77
C GLU A 50 10.27 -5.11 30.94
N GLY A 51 9.74 -6.14 31.60
CA GLY A 51 10.39 -6.78 32.74
C GLY A 51 10.75 -5.86 33.93
N GLY A 52 10.07 -4.70 34.07
CA GLY A 52 10.37 -3.70 35.09
C GLY A 52 11.46 -2.68 34.72
N GLN A 53 12.12 -2.85 33.59
CA GLN A 53 13.11 -1.90 33.03
C GLN A 53 12.47 -1.04 31.94
N LEU A 54 13.06 0.14 31.70
CA LEU A 54 12.65 1.03 30.61
C LEU A 54 13.51 0.69 29.38
N GLU A 55 12.85 0.33 28.29
CA GLU A 55 13.46 0.01 27.00
C GLU A 55 12.82 0.84 25.89
N GLY A 56 13.43 0.88 24.73
CA GLY A 56 12.92 1.60 23.57
C GLY A 56 13.98 2.43 22.86
N PHE A 57 13.59 3.02 21.74
CA PHE A 57 14.46 3.85 20.93
C PHE A 57 15.13 4.98 21.71
N CYS A 58 14.35 5.70 22.55
CA CYS A 58 14.88 6.80 23.37
C CYS A 58 15.86 6.30 24.43
N MET A 59 15.62 5.12 24.98
CA MET A 59 16.51 4.54 25.99
C MET A 59 17.84 4.08 25.39
N ASP A 60 17.80 3.41 24.23
CA ASP A 60 19.01 3.02 23.52
C ASP A 60 19.81 4.25 23.07
N MET A 61 19.14 5.28 22.50
CA MET A 61 19.78 6.54 22.12
C MET A 61 20.44 7.21 23.34
N LEU A 62 19.74 7.27 24.48
CA LEU A 62 20.26 7.85 25.71
C LEU A 62 21.48 7.09 26.22
N LYS A 63 21.48 5.78 26.13
CA LYS A 63 22.63 4.93 26.51
C LYS A 63 23.86 5.24 25.65
N GLU A 64 23.71 5.40 24.34
CA GLU A 64 24.83 5.78 23.47
C GLU A 64 25.29 7.22 23.70
N LEU A 65 24.38 8.17 23.96
CA LEU A 65 24.73 9.54 24.32
C LEU A 65 25.49 9.62 25.66
N SER A 66 25.04 8.85 26.67
CA SER A 66 25.71 8.74 27.96
C SER A 66 27.14 8.20 27.82
N LYS A 67 27.34 7.19 26.99
CA LYS A 67 28.64 6.59 26.72
C LYS A 67 29.57 7.55 25.96
N LYS A 68 29.05 8.28 24.96
CA LYS A 68 29.85 9.27 24.19
C LYS A 68 30.25 10.49 25.04
N LEU A 69 29.36 10.97 25.89
CA LEU A 69 29.56 12.21 26.65
C LEU A 69 30.07 11.97 28.10
N GLY A 70 30.05 10.73 28.60
CA GLY A 70 30.59 10.35 29.90
C GLY A 70 29.76 10.85 31.09
N PHE A 71 28.43 10.93 31.00
CA PHE A 71 27.55 11.29 32.10
C PHE A 71 26.76 10.06 32.61
N LYS A 72 26.38 10.10 33.89
CA LYS A 72 25.45 9.15 34.49
C LYS A 72 24.03 9.73 34.46
N TYR A 73 23.03 8.90 34.42
CA TYR A 73 21.65 9.36 34.40
C TYR A 73 20.71 8.47 35.20
N SER A 74 19.63 9.06 35.68
CA SER A 74 18.48 8.37 36.29
C SER A 74 17.25 8.74 35.50
N VAL A 75 16.46 7.74 35.05
CA VAL A 75 15.25 7.98 34.27
C VAL A 75 14.01 7.72 35.11
N SER A 76 13.11 8.68 35.09
CA SER A 76 11.78 8.59 35.72
C SER A 76 10.69 8.81 34.68
N VAL A 77 9.55 8.13 34.85
CA VAL A 77 8.37 8.38 34.03
C VAL A 77 7.62 9.59 34.60
N VAL A 78 7.18 10.48 33.71
CA VAL A 78 6.42 11.67 34.07
C VAL A 78 5.19 11.32 34.90
N LYS A 79 4.92 12.10 35.95
CA LYS A 79 3.89 11.77 36.96
C LYS A 79 2.46 11.90 36.45
N ASP A 80 2.21 12.87 35.58
CA ASP A 80 0.88 13.20 35.04
C ASP A 80 0.56 12.58 33.67
N GLY A 81 1.53 11.92 33.06
CA GLY A 81 1.35 11.26 31.75
C GLY A 81 1.21 12.21 30.55
N TYR A 82 1.54 13.51 30.71
CA TYR A 82 1.44 14.49 29.63
C TYR A 82 2.80 14.89 29.06
N TYR A 83 2.82 15.23 27.78
CA TYR A 83 4.01 15.79 27.13
C TYR A 83 4.36 17.17 27.63
N GLY A 84 3.36 18.01 27.81
CA GLY A 84 3.45 19.38 28.27
C GLY A 84 2.60 20.34 27.45
N LYS A 85 1.70 21.00 28.13
CA LYS A 85 0.77 22.02 27.67
C LYS A 85 0.80 23.21 28.62
N LEU A 86 0.68 24.39 28.07
CA LEU A 86 0.48 25.59 28.86
C LEU A 86 -0.99 25.66 29.28
N ASP A 87 -1.24 25.72 30.59
CA ASP A 87 -2.59 25.87 31.13
C ASP A 87 -3.07 27.34 30.98
N LYS A 88 -4.35 27.60 31.26
CA LYS A 88 -4.94 28.94 31.22
C LYS A 88 -4.25 29.90 32.17
N ASP A 89 -3.68 29.40 33.26
CA ASP A 89 -2.94 30.16 34.24
C ASP A 89 -1.45 30.39 33.90
N GLY A 90 -1.03 30.02 32.70
CA GLY A 90 0.36 30.19 32.24
C GLY A 90 1.34 29.19 32.84
N LYS A 91 0.87 28.09 33.42
CA LYS A 91 1.72 27.02 33.98
C LYS A 91 1.87 25.85 33.02
N TRP A 92 3.11 25.36 32.89
CA TRP A 92 3.40 24.14 32.12
C TRP A 92 3.13 22.89 32.97
N ASN A 93 2.38 21.92 32.40
CA ASN A 93 2.24 20.56 32.91
C ASN A 93 3.17 19.59 32.16
N GLY A 94 3.14 18.30 32.51
CA GLY A 94 3.87 17.25 31.83
C GLY A 94 5.38 17.33 31.97
N MET A 95 6.09 16.60 31.10
CA MET A 95 7.55 16.58 31.04
C MET A 95 8.16 17.99 30.85
N ILE A 96 7.53 18.81 30.02
CA ILE A 96 7.98 20.19 29.83
C ILE A 96 7.87 20.97 31.13
N GLY A 97 6.79 20.76 31.89
CA GLY A 97 6.62 21.38 33.20
C GLY A 97 7.68 20.93 34.23
N GLU A 98 8.03 19.65 34.25
CA GLU A 98 9.08 19.12 35.15
C GLU A 98 10.46 19.72 34.80
N VAL A 99 10.80 19.83 33.51
CA VAL A 99 12.06 20.48 33.08
C VAL A 99 12.05 21.98 33.35
N TYR A 100 10.92 22.67 33.10
CA TYR A 100 10.77 24.10 33.33
C TYR A 100 10.94 24.46 34.83
N ARG A 101 10.36 23.62 35.71
CA ARG A 101 10.49 23.77 37.17
C ARG A 101 11.83 23.24 37.72
N LYS A 102 12.70 22.70 36.87
CA LYS A 102 13.99 22.07 37.23
C LYS A 102 13.83 20.85 38.14
N GLU A 103 12.68 20.15 38.08
CA GLU A 103 12.48 18.88 38.72
C GLU A 103 13.20 17.76 37.98
N ALA A 104 13.37 17.91 36.66
CA ALA A 104 14.22 17.09 35.80
C ALA A 104 15.21 17.98 35.04
N ASP A 105 16.40 17.45 34.77
CA ASP A 105 17.44 18.14 34.02
C ASP A 105 17.19 18.07 32.50
N LEU A 106 16.70 16.90 32.05
CA LEU A 106 16.40 16.62 30.65
C LEU A 106 15.04 15.92 30.52
N ALA A 107 14.38 16.13 29.37
CA ALA A 107 13.28 15.28 28.93
C ALA A 107 13.66 14.57 27.61
N VAL A 108 13.62 13.23 27.64
CA VAL A 108 13.97 12.38 26.50
C VAL A 108 12.74 11.58 26.10
N ALA A 109 12.08 12.02 25.04
CA ALA A 109 10.83 11.46 24.53
C ALA A 109 10.60 11.98 23.09
N PRO A 110 9.59 11.49 22.34
CA PRO A 110 9.17 12.06 21.05
C PRO A 110 8.50 13.43 21.25
N LEU A 111 9.28 14.40 21.69
CA LEU A 111 8.83 15.76 21.95
C LEU A 111 8.94 16.61 20.69
N THR A 112 7.80 16.99 20.14
CA THR A 112 7.72 17.86 18.96
C THR A 112 8.24 19.24 19.26
N LEU A 113 9.19 19.74 18.46
CA LEU A 113 9.61 21.13 18.45
C LEU A 113 8.45 22.04 18.04
N THR A 114 8.15 23.02 18.88
CA THR A 114 7.17 24.06 18.56
C THR A 114 7.64 25.42 19.09
N ALA A 115 7.31 26.51 18.39
CA ALA A 115 7.72 27.86 18.77
C ALA A 115 7.35 28.19 20.24
N LEU A 116 6.13 27.86 20.66
CA LEU A 116 5.67 28.09 22.02
C LEU A 116 6.51 27.38 23.09
N ARG A 117 7.00 26.18 22.79
CA ARG A 117 7.88 25.43 23.69
C ARG A 117 9.28 26.00 23.70
N GLU A 118 9.83 26.32 22.51
CA GLU A 118 11.18 26.89 22.35
C GLU A 118 11.34 28.26 23.06
N GLU A 119 10.26 29.01 23.23
CA GLU A 119 10.29 30.25 24.01
C GLU A 119 10.65 30.01 25.49
N ASN A 120 10.28 28.88 26.05
CA ASN A 120 10.36 28.59 27.48
C ASN A 120 11.47 27.61 27.87
N ILE A 121 11.84 26.72 26.97
CA ILE A 121 12.81 25.63 27.16
C ILE A 121 13.70 25.54 25.94
N ASP A 122 14.86 24.92 26.06
CA ASP A 122 15.78 24.72 24.94
C ASP A 122 15.69 23.28 24.41
N PHE A 123 15.75 23.15 23.09
CA PHE A 123 15.78 21.87 22.38
C PHE A 123 17.16 21.59 21.82
N THR A 124 17.53 20.31 21.73
CA THR A 124 18.69 19.88 20.96
C THR A 124 18.39 19.94 19.46
N LYS A 125 19.41 19.74 18.64
CA LYS A 125 19.19 19.35 17.24
C LYS A 125 18.31 18.10 17.19
N PRO A 126 17.41 18.01 16.19
CA PRO A 126 16.45 16.92 16.14
C PRO A 126 17.14 15.58 15.90
N PHE A 127 16.71 14.58 16.65
CA PHE A 127 17.15 13.19 16.47
C PHE A 127 16.27 12.40 15.49
N MET A 128 15.04 12.87 15.21
CA MET A 128 14.10 12.25 14.28
C MET A 128 13.23 13.30 13.60
N HIS A 129 12.99 13.09 12.30
CA HIS A 129 12.00 13.84 11.52
C HIS A 129 10.74 13.00 11.34
N THR A 130 9.59 13.64 11.43
CA THR A 130 8.28 13.03 11.29
C THR A 130 7.32 14.03 10.63
N GLY A 131 6.10 13.60 10.35
CA GLY A 131 5.03 14.46 9.87
C GLY A 131 3.70 14.01 10.41
N ILE A 132 2.62 14.56 9.91
CA ILE A 132 1.26 14.14 10.25
C ILE A 132 0.76 13.22 9.15
N GLY A 133 0.39 12.01 9.52
CA GLY A 133 -0.15 10.97 8.66
C GLY A 133 -1.56 10.56 9.07
N ILE A 134 -2.14 9.64 8.31
CA ILE A 134 -3.46 9.06 8.54
C ILE A 134 -3.29 7.54 8.63
N LEU A 135 -3.79 6.94 9.69
CA LEU A 135 -3.86 5.50 9.90
C LEU A 135 -5.29 5.01 9.75
N LEU A 136 -5.50 3.97 8.98
CA LEU A 136 -6.80 3.35 8.78
C LEU A 136 -6.68 1.84 8.55
N ARG A 137 -7.80 1.14 8.68
CA ARG A 137 -7.86 -0.30 8.44
C ARG A 137 -7.85 -0.60 6.93
N LYS A 138 -7.14 -1.66 6.52
CA LYS A 138 -6.96 -2.02 5.10
C LYS A 138 -8.26 -2.32 4.37
N ASP A 139 -9.28 -2.86 5.03
CA ASP A 139 -10.58 -3.20 4.45
C ASP A 139 -11.54 -2.01 4.29
N LEU A 140 -11.26 -0.88 4.97
CA LEU A 140 -11.94 0.40 4.71
C LEU A 140 -11.50 1.03 3.38
N VAL A 141 -10.48 0.47 2.79
CA VAL A 141 -10.07 0.72 1.43
C VAL A 141 -11.07 0.01 0.51
N PRO A 142 -11.93 0.69 -0.26
CA PRO A 142 -12.86 0.03 -1.15
C PRO A 142 -12.10 -0.68 -2.27
N GLY A 143 -11.85 -1.91 -2.04
CA GLY A 143 -11.38 -2.89 -2.98
C GLY A 143 -12.32 -4.07 -3.00
N SER A 144 -13.66 -3.87 -2.86
CA SER A 144 -14.57 -4.96 -3.20
C SER A 144 -14.29 -5.32 -4.66
N PRO A 145 -13.81 -6.54 -4.93
CA PRO A 145 -13.55 -6.97 -6.29
C PRO A 145 -14.86 -6.87 -7.05
N SER A 146 -14.94 -5.91 -8.00
CA SER A 146 -16.14 -5.84 -8.83
C SER A 146 -16.21 -7.13 -9.61
N LEU A 147 -17.41 -7.74 -9.74
CA LEU A 147 -17.63 -8.95 -10.50
C LEU A 147 -17.00 -8.93 -11.90
N PHE A 148 -16.81 -7.74 -12.45
CA PHE A 148 -16.22 -7.50 -13.78
C PHE A 148 -14.78 -6.97 -13.73
N SER A 149 -14.03 -7.21 -12.63
CA SER A 149 -12.61 -6.78 -12.52
C SER A 149 -11.73 -7.37 -13.63
N PHE A 150 -12.08 -8.53 -14.18
CA PHE A 150 -11.38 -9.13 -15.31
C PHE A 150 -11.49 -8.33 -16.63
N LEU A 151 -12.45 -7.40 -16.76
CA LEU A 151 -12.55 -6.52 -17.93
C LEU A 151 -11.69 -5.23 -17.80
N ARG A 152 -11.24 -4.90 -16.59
CA ARG A 152 -10.47 -3.69 -16.30
C ARG A 152 -9.12 -3.56 -17.02
N PRO A 153 -8.37 -4.66 -17.35
CA PRO A 153 -7.07 -4.54 -18.02
C PRO A 153 -7.12 -3.78 -19.34
N PHE A 154 -8.28 -3.74 -19.98
CA PHE A 154 -8.48 -2.97 -21.21
C PHE A 154 -9.61 -1.95 -21.05
N THR A 155 -9.48 -0.82 -21.76
CA THR A 155 -10.53 0.19 -21.85
C THR A 155 -11.71 -0.31 -22.67
N LYS A 156 -12.87 0.34 -22.52
CA LYS A 156 -14.07 -0.02 -23.30
C LYS A 156 -13.81 0.10 -24.80
N GLU A 157 -13.06 1.11 -25.22
CA GLU A 157 -12.67 1.36 -26.62
C GLU A 157 -11.81 0.21 -27.17
N THR A 158 -10.88 -0.31 -26.36
CA THR A 158 -10.04 -1.46 -26.72
C THR A 158 -10.89 -2.71 -26.92
N TRP A 159 -11.84 -3.00 -26.02
CA TRP A 159 -12.75 -4.14 -26.18
C TRP A 159 -13.61 -4.04 -27.43
N VAL A 160 -14.14 -2.85 -27.74
CA VAL A 160 -14.86 -2.59 -28.99
C VAL A 160 -13.96 -2.77 -30.19
N GLY A 161 -12.72 -2.27 -30.14
CA GLY A 161 -11.72 -2.45 -31.19
C GLY A 161 -11.41 -3.93 -31.48
N VAL A 162 -11.25 -4.74 -30.43
CA VAL A 162 -11.04 -6.20 -30.55
C VAL A 162 -12.25 -6.88 -31.22
N LEU A 163 -13.46 -6.51 -30.83
CA LEU A 163 -14.69 -7.04 -31.43
C LEU A 163 -14.79 -6.69 -32.91
N VAL A 164 -14.52 -5.44 -33.26
CA VAL A 164 -14.52 -4.98 -34.67
C VAL A 164 -13.44 -5.68 -35.50
N ALA A 165 -12.22 -5.79 -34.97
CA ALA A 165 -11.12 -6.52 -35.61
C ALA A 165 -11.50 -8.00 -35.85
N TYR A 166 -12.11 -8.65 -34.86
CA TYR A 166 -12.61 -10.01 -34.97
C TYR A 166 -13.64 -10.16 -36.11
N LEU A 167 -14.67 -9.30 -36.14
CA LEU A 167 -15.72 -9.37 -37.16
C LEU A 167 -15.16 -9.11 -38.56
N ILE A 168 -14.27 -8.11 -38.74
CA ILE A 168 -13.64 -7.81 -40.02
C ILE A 168 -12.79 -8.99 -40.49
N THR A 169 -11.99 -9.57 -39.59
CA THR A 169 -11.14 -10.74 -39.96
C THR A 169 -11.97 -11.93 -40.36
N CYS A 170 -13.06 -12.24 -39.63
CA CYS A 170 -13.97 -13.33 -39.98
C CYS A 170 -14.65 -13.09 -41.33
N LEU A 171 -15.07 -11.85 -41.59
CA LEU A 171 -15.65 -11.48 -42.89
C LEU A 171 -14.62 -11.60 -44.05
N CYS A 172 -13.40 -11.10 -43.84
CA CYS A 172 -12.31 -11.24 -44.82
C CYS A 172 -11.99 -12.71 -45.08
N LEU A 173 -11.90 -13.53 -44.03
CA LEU A 173 -11.63 -14.96 -44.19
C LEU A 173 -12.74 -15.65 -45.00
N PHE A 174 -14.00 -15.35 -44.69
CA PHE A 174 -15.15 -15.86 -45.43
C PHE A 174 -15.13 -15.45 -46.91
N LEU A 175 -14.91 -14.15 -47.19
CA LEU A 175 -14.87 -13.65 -48.58
C LEU A 175 -13.70 -14.25 -49.38
N VAL A 176 -12.49 -14.28 -48.79
CA VAL A 176 -11.30 -14.84 -49.45
C VAL A 176 -11.45 -16.34 -49.68
N ALA A 177 -12.02 -17.08 -48.72
CA ALA A 177 -12.31 -18.49 -48.87
C ALA A 177 -13.35 -18.77 -50.00
N ARG A 178 -14.29 -17.84 -50.23
CA ARG A 178 -15.24 -17.89 -51.33
C ARG A 178 -14.59 -17.59 -52.71
N LEU A 179 -13.63 -16.68 -52.72
CA LEU A 179 -12.93 -16.30 -53.97
C LEU A 179 -11.82 -17.29 -54.37
N SER A 180 -11.27 -18.05 -53.40
CA SER A 180 -10.15 -18.96 -53.65
C SER A 180 -10.59 -20.30 -54.25
N PRO A 181 -10.15 -20.68 -55.46
CA PRO A 181 -10.51 -21.95 -56.05
C PRO A 181 -9.93 -23.15 -55.31
N ILE A 182 -8.84 -22.98 -54.55
CA ILE A 182 -8.16 -24.04 -53.80
C ILE A 182 -8.98 -24.48 -52.58
N GLU A 183 -9.75 -23.59 -51.99
CA GLU A 183 -10.65 -23.94 -50.88
C GLU A 183 -11.87 -24.73 -51.32
N TRP A 184 -12.23 -24.67 -52.61
CA TRP A 184 -13.32 -25.43 -53.25
C TRP A 184 -12.91 -26.80 -53.76
N SER A 185 -11.65 -27.17 -53.72
CA SER A 185 -11.11 -28.36 -54.38
C SER A 185 -11.35 -29.65 -53.61
N ASN A 186 -12.51 -29.86 -53.06
CA ASN A 186 -12.93 -31.17 -52.54
C ASN A 186 -14.04 -31.73 -53.43
N PRO A 187 -13.74 -32.58 -54.40
CA PRO A 187 -14.71 -33.03 -55.42
C PRO A 187 -15.81 -33.98 -54.89
N GLN A 188 -15.76 -34.36 -53.61
CA GLN A 188 -16.73 -35.28 -53.01
C GLN A 188 -17.76 -34.65 -52.07
N THR A 189 -17.57 -33.39 -51.70
CA THR A 189 -18.55 -32.65 -50.90
C THR A 189 -18.60 -31.22 -51.44
N GLU A 190 -19.69 -30.83 -52.04
CA GLU A 190 -19.96 -29.48 -52.56
C GLU A 190 -19.98 -28.36 -51.52
N ASN A 191 -19.54 -28.62 -50.31
CA ASN A 191 -19.57 -27.67 -49.21
C ASN A 191 -18.18 -27.07 -48.97
N ASN A 192 -18.08 -25.77 -49.21
CA ASN A 192 -16.96 -24.96 -48.74
C ASN A 192 -16.87 -25.04 -47.19
N GLN A 193 -15.73 -25.50 -46.67
CA GLN A 193 -15.50 -25.68 -45.24
C GLN A 193 -15.60 -24.35 -44.46
N PHE A 194 -15.31 -23.20 -45.10
CA PHE A 194 -15.42 -21.87 -44.54
C PHE A 194 -16.78 -21.23 -44.85
N SER A 195 -17.88 -21.74 -44.19
CA SER A 195 -19.10 -20.97 -44.09
C SER A 195 -18.89 -19.76 -43.19
N PHE A 196 -19.81 -18.78 -43.17
CA PHE A 196 -19.73 -17.62 -42.30
C PHE A 196 -19.63 -18.04 -40.81
N LEU A 197 -20.42 -18.99 -40.38
CA LEU A 197 -20.39 -19.52 -39.00
C LEU A 197 -19.07 -20.23 -38.65
N ASN A 198 -18.53 -21.00 -39.59
CA ASN A 198 -17.23 -21.67 -39.42
C ASN A 198 -16.08 -20.67 -39.39
N SER A 199 -16.19 -19.56 -40.10
CA SER A 199 -15.21 -18.46 -40.03
C SER A 199 -15.26 -17.74 -38.69
N LEU A 200 -16.47 -17.53 -38.12
CA LEU A 200 -16.61 -17.02 -36.77
C LEU A 200 -16.03 -17.99 -35.74
N TRP A 201 -16.32 -19.30 -35.89
CA TRP A 201 -15.78 -20.32 -34.99
C TRP A 201 -14.25 -20.39 -35.03
N PHE A 202 -13.67 -20.32 -36.24
CA PHE A 202 -12.22 -20.20 -36.42
C PHE A 202 -11.63 -19.01 -35.69
N GLY A 203 -12.26 -17.83 -35.84
CA GLY A 203 -11.82 -16.61 -35.17
C GLY A 203 -11.82 -16.72 -33.64
N VAL A 204 -12.86 -17.34 -33.04
CA VAL A 204 -12.92 -17.59 -31.60
C VAL A 204 -11.87 -18.59 -31.15
N GLY A 205 -11.71 -19.73 -31.87
CA GLY A 205 -10.73 -20.74 -31.56
C GLY A 205 -9.29 -20.20 -31.59
N ALA A 206 -8.99 -19.31 -32.54
CA ALA A 206 -7.72 -18.61 -32.59
C ALA A 206 -7.54 -17.61 -31.45
N LEU A 207 -8.59 -16.86 -31.06
CA LEU A 207 -8.58 -15.92 -29.94
C LEU A 207 -8.31 -16.61 -28.59
N THR A 208 -8.85 -17.82 -28.43
CA THR A 208 -8.65 -18.64 -27.21
C THR A 208 -7.41 -19.53 -27.26
N LEU A 209 -6.58 -19.45 -28.31
CA LEU A 209 -5.38 -20.26 -28.53
C LEU A 209 -5.63 -21.77 -28.54
N GLN A 210 -6.87 -22.21 -28.77
CA GLN A 210 -7.21 -23.64 -28.77
C GLN A 210 -6.94 -24.34 -30.10
N GLY A 211 -6.58 -23.57 -31.15
CA GLY A 211 -6.55 -24.06 -32.53
C GLY A 211 -7.96 -24.28 -33.07
N ALA A 212 -8.20 -23.91 -34.31
CA ALA A 212 -9.53 -24.01 -34.91
C ALA A 212 -9.54 -24.95 -36.09
N GLN A 213 -10.54 -25.81 -36.16
CA GLN A 213 -10.93 -26.48 -37.38
C GLN A 213 -12.08 -25.67 -38.01
N PRO A 214 -12.15 -25.52 -39.33
CA PRO A 214 -11.30 -26.09 -40.39
C PRO A 214 -9.96 -25.37 -40.60
N HIS A 215 -8.93 -26.12 -40.99
CA HIS A 215 -7.62 -25.51 -41.33
C HIS A 215 -7.63 -24.88 -42.72
N PRO A 216 -7.17 -23.63 -42.88
CA PRO A 216 -7.07 -22.98 -44.20
C PRO A 216 -6.09 -23.73 -45.11
N LYS A 217 -6.50 -24.03 -46.35
CA LYS A 217 -5.71 -24.76 -47.38
C LYS A 217 -5.01 -23.80 -48.33
N ALA A 218 -5.68 -22.75 -48.74
CA ALA A 218 -5.14 -21.76 -49.68
C ALA A 218 -4.10 -20.83 -49.01
N LEU A 219 -3.11 -20.40 -49.75
CA LEU A 219 -2.09 -19.48 -49.23
C LEU A 219 -2.69 -18.14 -48.76
N SER A 220 -3.68 -17.62 -49.48
CA SER A 220 -4.37 -16.37 -49.11
C SER A 220 -5.07 -16.45 -47.76
N THR A 221 -5.80 -17.53 -47.47
CA THR A 221 -6.47 -17.76 -46.20
C THR A 221 -5.49 -18.02 -45.05
N ARG A 222 -4.34 -18.69 -45.36
CA ARG A 222 -3.25 -18.90 -44.39
C ARG A 222 -2.59 -17.58 -43.94
N ILE A 223 -2.38 -16.65 -44.87
CA ILE A 223 -1.80 -15.34 -44.55
C ILE A 223 -2.73 -14.59 -43.57
N ILE A 224 -4.04 -14.56 -43.84
CA ILE A 224 -5.00 -13.92 -42.95
C ILE A 224 -4.98 -14.59 -41.59
N GLY A 225 -4.99 -15.92 -41.53
CA GLY A 225 -4.91 -16.70 -40.31
C GLY A 225 -3.64 -16.42 -39.50
N ALA A 226 -2.47 -16.34 -40.18
CA ALA A 226 -1.20 -16.05 -39.54
C ALA A 226 -1.16 -14.64 -38.90
N ILE A 227 -1.66 -13.62 -39.63
CA ILE A 227 -1.76 -12.26 -39.08
C ILE A 227 -2.73 -12.22 -37.90
N TRP A 228 -3.87 -12.92 -37.97
CA TRP A 228 -4.81 -13.02 -36.90
C TRP A 228 -4.21 -13.71 -35.65
N TRP A 229 -3.45 -14.78 -35.83
CA TRP A 229 -2.75 -15.43 -34.69
C TRP A 229 -1.70 -14.52 -34.05
N LEU A 230 -0.92 -13.80 -34.86
CA LEU A 230 0.04 -12.82 -34.32
C LEU A 230 -0.65 -11.75 -33.50
N PHE A 231 -1.78 -11.22 -33.99
CA PHE A 231 -2.60 -10.24 -33.26
C PHE A 231 -3.12 -10.81 -31.95
N THR A 232 -3.69 -12.03 -31.95
CA THR A 232 -4.27 -12.64 -30.74
C THR A 232 -3.22 -12.94 -29.68
N ILE A 233 -2.02 -13.42 -30.06
CA ILE A 233 -0.91 -13.66 -29.13
C ILE A 233 -0.45 -12.35 -28.50
N THR A 234 -0.29 -11.30 -29.30
CA THR A 234 0.12 -9.98 -28.80
C THR A 234 -0.94 -9.39 -27.85
N LEU A 235 -2.22 -9.52 -28.20
CA LEU A 235 -3.34 -9.09 -27.37
C LEU A 235 -3.37 -9.82 -26.02
N LEU A 236 -3.18 -11.15 -26.04
CA LEU A 236 -3.14 -11.94 -24.80
C LEU A 236 -1.95 -11.54 -23.92
N ALA A 237 -0.76 -11.36 -24.51
CA ALA A 237 0.42 -10.91 -23.76
C ALA A 237 0.17 -9.54 -23.10
N ALA A 238 -0.42 -8.59 -23.83
CA ALA A 238 -0.79 -7.28 -23.29
C ALA A 238 -1.85 -7.38 -22.19
N TYR A 239 -2.85 -8.26 -22.34
CA TYR A 239 -3.87 -8.50 -21.33
C TYR A 239 -3.26 -9.04 -20.04
N VAL A 240 -2.41 -10.08 -20.11
CA VAL A 240 -1.77 -10.68 -18.94
C VAL A 240 -0.86 -9.67 -18.23
N ALA A 241 -0.05 -8.91 -19.00
CA ALA A 241 0.82 -7.87 -18.43
C ALA A 241 0.02 -6.80 -17.65
N ASN A 242 -1.04 -6.26 -18.26
CA ASN A 242 -1.89 -5.26 -17.63
C ASN A 242 -2.68 -5.82 -16.44
N PHE A 243 -3.15 -7.06 -16.53
CA PHE A 243 -3.85 -7.73 -15.43
C PHE A 243 -2.94 -7.93 -14.23
N THR A 244 -1.70 -8.39 -14.46
CA THR A 244 -0.69 -8.55 -13.39
C THR A 244 -0.32 -7.21 -12.75
N ALA A 245 -0.12 -6.16 -13.58
CA ALA A 245 0.13 -4.82 -13.07
C ALA A 245 -1.03 -4.30 -12.21
N GLN A 246 -2.27 -4.57 -12.62
CA GLN A 246 -3.47 -4.17 -11.88
C GLN A 246 -3.63 -4.92 -10.55
N LEU A 247 -3.28 -6.21 -10.50
CA LEU A 247 -3.30 -6.97 -9.24
C LEU A 247 -2.29 -6.39 -8.24
N ASN A 248 -1.12 -5.98 -8.70
CA ASN A 248 -0.11 -5.36 -7.85
C ASN A 248 -0.54 -3.97 -7.36
N THR A 249 -1.25 -3.18 -8.19
CA THR A 249 -1.74 -1.84 -7.80
C THR A 249 -3.00 -1.89 -6.93
N ASN A 250 -3.87 -2.87 -7.07
CA ASN A 250 -5.07 -3.00 -6.23
C ASN A 250 -4.73 -3.25 -4.75
N ASN A 251 -3.56 -3.80 -4.44
CA ASN A 251 -3.07 -3.92 -3.06
C ASN A 251 -2.67 -2.58 -2.43
N GLN A 252 -2.64 -1.48 -3.21
CA GLN A 252 -2.20 -0.14 -2.75
C GLN A 252 -3.29 0.96 -2.84
N GLN A 253 -4.45 0.71 -3.42
CA GLN A 253 -5.47 1.75 -3.56
C GLN A 253 -6.40 1.83 -2.36
N SER A 254 -6.01 2.64 -1.37
CA SER A 254 -6.96 3.22 -0.42
C SER A 254 -7.81 4.26 -1.14
N THR A 255 -9.10 4.33 -0.85
CA THR A 255 -9.99 5.42 -1.33
C THR A 255 -9.53 6.76 -0.81
N ILE A 256 -8.84 6.77 0.32
CA ILE A 256 -8.26 7.93 0.96
C ILE A 256 -6.76 7.88 0.69
N MET A 257 -6.30 8.67 -0.26
CA MET A 257 -4.88 8.85 -0.59
C MET A 257 -4.32 10.16 -0.05
N THR A 258 -5.22 11.10 0.24
CA THR A 258 -4.85 12.46 0.63
C THR A 258 -5.72 12.97 1.78
N PHE A 259 -5.24 14.01 2.47
CA PHE A 259 -6.05 14.73 3.45
C PHE A 259 -7.27 15.43 2.82
N ASP A 260 -7.19 15.76 1.53
CA ASP A 260 -8.31 16.31 0.76
C ASP A 260 -9.42 15.27 0.58
N ASP A 261 -9.06 14.03 0.28
CA ASP A 261 -10.02 12.93 0.16
C ASP A 261 -10.70 12.66 1.51
N LEU A 262 -9.90 12.67 2.60
CA LEU A 262 -10.42 12.49 3.95
C LEU A 262 -11.41 13.61 4.33
N ALA A 263 -11.13 14.86 3.96
CA ALA A 263 -11.97 16.00 4.27
C ALA A 263 -13.30 16.03 3.50
N LYS A 264 -13.33 15.46 2.27
CA LYS A 264 -14.50 15.48 1.38
C LYS A 264 -15.47 14.32 1.60
N GLN A 265 -15.04 13.27 2.25
CA GLN A 265 -15.87 12.09 2.52
C GLN A 265 -16.58 12.20 3.89
N ASN A 266 -17.71 11.47 4.05
CA ASN A 266 -18.53 11.44 5.26
C ASN A 266 -18.78 10.01 5.79
N VAL A 267 -18.10 9.00 5.24
CA VAL A 267 -18.34 7.60 5.57
C VAL A 267 -17.43 7.14 6.72
N ILE A 268 -16.18 7.61 6.71
CA ILE A 268 -15.17 7.26 7.71
C ILE A 268 -15.02 8.45 8.65
N GLU A 269 -15.29 8.23 9.93
CA GLU A 269 -15.02 9.21 10.98
C GLU A 269 -13.51 9.33 11.20
N TYR A 270 -13.06 10.52 11.55
CA TYR A 270 -11.64 10.72 11.78
C TYR A 270 -11.36 11.68 12.93
N GLY A 271 -10.26 11.47 13.60
CA GLY A 271 -9.86 12.27 14.74
C GLY A 271 -8.38 12.13 15.08
N THR A 272 -8.00 12.78 16.16
CA THR A 272 -6.62 12.82 16.66
C THR A 272 -6.62 12.80 18.18
N LEU A 273 -5.44 12.69 18.77
CA LEU A 273 -5.26 12.73 20.23
C LEU A 273 -5.66 14.11 20.79
N LYS A 274 -6.42 14.11 21.89
CA LYS A 274 -6.79 15.33 22.62
C LYS A 274 -5.54 16.09 23.04
N ASP A 275 -5.61 17.41 22.97
CA ASP A 275 -4.54 18.33 23.42
C ASP A 275 -3.15 18.10 22.78
N SER A 276 -3.11 17.43 21.61
CA SER A 276 -1.89 17.12 20.87
C SER A 276 -1.38 18.31 20.02
N SER A 277 -0.10 18.23 19.65
CA SER A 277 0.51 19.16 18.67
C SER A 277 -0.19 19.07 17.31
N THR A 278 -0.70 17.87 16.95
CA THR A 278 -1.44 17.61 15.73
C THR A 278 -2.77 18.36 15.71
N LEU A 279 -3.56 18.30 16.77
CA LEU A 279 -4.80 19.06 16.87
C LEU A 279 -4.56 20.58 16.77
N ASN A 280 -3.49 21.07 17.43
CA ASN A 280 -3.11 22.48 17.39
C ASN A 280 -2.65 22.91 15.97
N PHE A 281 -2.04 22.03 15.21
CA PHE A 281 -1.67 22.30 13.81
C PHE A 281 -2.92 22.56 12.96
N PHE A 282 -3.92 21.69 13.01
CA PHE A 282 -5.18 21.88 12.26
C PHE A 282 -5.91 23.14 12.72
N LYS A 283 -5.95 23.41 14.03
CA LYS A 283 -6.58 24.61 14.61
C LYS A 283 -5.98 25.92 14.10
N LYS A 284 -4.63 25.96 13.95
CA LYS A 284 -3.92 27.18 13.53
C LYS A 284 -3.73 27.30 12.01
N SER A 285 -4.05 26.25 11.27
CA SER A 285 -3.84 26.20 9.84
C SER A 285 -4.77 27.17 9.08
N LYS A 286 -4.23 27.84 8.07
CA LYS A 286 -4.97 28.68 7.14
C LYS A 286 -5.42 27.95 5.88
N HIS A 287 -4.92 26.69 5.68
CA HIS A 287 -5.26 25.91 4.50
C HIS A 287 -6.73 25.45 4.57
N PRO A 288 -7.52 25.59 3.51
CA PRO A 288 -8.97 25.32 3.55
C PRO A 288 -9.28 23.87 3.94
N THR A 289 -8.59 22.90 3.38
CA THR A 289 -8.75 21.46 3.70
C THR A 289 -8.49 21.17 5.18
N TYR A 290 -7.40 21.71 5.74
CA TYR A 290 -7.02 21.46 7.13
C TYR A 290 -7.98 22.15 8.10
N ARG A 291 -8.54 23.27 7.69
CA ARG A 291 -9.59 23.94 8.43
C ARG A 291 -10.89 23.14 8.45
N MET A 292 -11.30 22.56 7.31
CA MET A 292 -12.45 21.65 7.26
C MET A 292 -12.28 20.45 8.17
N ILE A 293 -11.08 19.84 8.18
CA ILE A 293 -10.73 18.74 9.07
C ILE A 293 -10.87 19.17 10.53
N TYR A 294 -10.33 20.34 10.90
CA TYR A 294 -10.46 20.86 12.27
C TYR A 294 -11.92 21.11 12.64
N GLU A 295 -12.71 21.74 11.79
CA GLU A 295 -14.12 22.04 12.03
C GLU A 295 -14.96 20.76 12.21
N HIS A 296 -14.65 19.70 11.46
CA HIS A 296 -15.26 18.39 11.66
C HIS A 296 -14.92 17.81 13.03
N MET A 297 -13.63 17.80 13.39
CA MET A 297 -13.17 17.29 14.69
C MET A 297 -13.73 18.13 15.88
N ASP A 298 -13.84 19.44 15.70
CA ASP A 298 -14.33 20.33 16.77
C ASP A 298 -15.82 20.19 17.01
N ARG A 299 -16.63 20.00 15.94
CA ARG A 299 -18.07 19.75 16.04
C ARG A 299 -18.43 18.45 16.76
N ARG A 300 -17.57 17.42 16.65
CA ARG A 300 -17.81 16.08 17.20
C ARG A 300 -16.75 15.71 18.25
N ARG A 301 -16.24 16.68 18.97
CA ARG A 301 -15.05 16.60 19.81
C ARG A 301 -15.05 15.40 20.76
N ASP A 302 -16.16 15.16 21.44
CA ASP A 302 -16.26 14.09 22.45
C ASP A 302 -16.33 12.69 21.82
N TYR A 303 -16.68 12.63 20.53
CA TYR A 303 -16.82 11.38 19.81
C TYR A 303 -15.58 11.01 19.00
N VAL A 304 -14.90 11.98 18.37
CA VAL A 304 -13.80 11.70 17.44
C VAL A 304 -12.41 11.88 18.04
N LEU A 305 -12.26 12.70 19.10
CA LEU A 305 -10.97 12.87 19.75
C LEU A 305 -10.73 11.76 20.77
N VAL A 306 -9.56 11.14 20.72
CA VAL A 306 -9.14 10.05 21.61
C VAL A 306 -8.26 10.57 22.73
N SER A 307 -8.29 9.90 23.87
CA SER A 307 -7.53 10.30 25.07
C SER A 307 -6.14 9.68 25.10
N SER A 308 -5.97 8.50 24.49
CA SER A 308 -4.68 7.81 24.36
C SER A 308 -4.45 7.33 22.92
N MET A 309 -3.20 7.02 22.57
CA MET A 309 -2.86 6.47 21.27
C MET A 309 -3.46 5.08 21.10
N ASP A 310 -3.43 4.26 22.14
CA ASP A 310 -3.98 2.90 22.13
C ASP A 310 -5.48 2.89 21.85
N GLU A 311 -6.25 3.80 22.49
CA GLU A 311 -7.66 3.99 22.19
C GLU A 311 -7.90 4.32 20.71
N GLY A 312 -7.05 5.19 20.14
CA GLY A 312 -7.13 5.57 18.73
C GLY A 312 -6.86 4.41 17.78
N ILE A 313 -5.88 3.58 18.10
CA ILE A 313 -5.50 2.39 17.33
C ILE A 313 -6.60 1.33 17.40
N ASP A 314 -7.11 1.03 18.60
CA ASP A 314 -8.21 0.07 18.79
C ASP A 314 -9.47 0.51 18.05
N ARG A 315 -9.74 1.80 18.02
CA ARG A 315 -10.82 2.38 17.23
C ARG A 315 -10.61 2.23 15.74
N ALA A 316 -9.41 2.51 15.25
CA ALA A 316 -9.08 2.36 13.84
C ALA A 316 -9.19 0.90 13.37
N ARG A 317 -8.89 -0.07 14.25
CA ARG A 317 -9.01 -1.51 13.96
C ARG A 317 -10.44 -2.03 14.00
N ASN A 318 -11.26 -1.57 14.93
CA ASN A 318 -12.57 -2.15 15.23
C ASN A 318 -13.75 -1.35 14.65
N SER A 319 -13.52 -0.17 14.11
CA SER A 319 -14.57 0.68 13.57
C SER A 319 -14.16 1.40 12.29
N ASN A 320 -15.12 2.09 11.63
CA ASN A 320 -14.86 2.93 10.46
C ASN A 320 -14.28 4.28 10.92
N TYR A 321 -13.05 4.22 11.41
CA TYR A 321 -12.36 5.36 11.97
C TYR A 321 -10.94 5.48 11.43
N ALA A 322 -10.53 6.70 11.09
CA ALA A 322 -9.17 7.06 10.69
C ALA A 322 -8.48 7.86 11.79
N LEU A 323 -7.34 7.38 12.26
CA LEU A 323 -6.54 8.07 13.26
C LEU A 323 -5.55 9.00 12.56
N ILE A 324 -5.62 10.29 12.87
CA ILE A 324 -4.64 11.29 12.43
C ILE A 324 -3.61 11.45 13.54
N GLY A 325 -2.35 11.17 13.22
CA GLY A 325 -1.26 11.21 14.19
C GLY A 325 0.10 11.50 13.56
N GLU A 326 1.14 11.45 14.38
CA GLU A 326 2.50 11.62 13.90
C GLU A 326 2.97 10.35 13.18
N SER A 327 3.49 10.50 11.95
CA SER A 327 3.79 9.39 11.04
C SER A 327 4.75 8.36 11.66
N ALA A 328 5.75 8.78 12.42
CA ALA A 328 6.68 7.87 13.07
C ALA A 328 5.99 6.86 14.01
N SER A 329 4.95 7.31 14.76
CA SER A 329 4.15 6.42 15.62
C SER A 329 3.20 5.56 14.80
N LEU A 330 2.60 6.12 13.74
CA LEU A 330 1.69 5.38 12.87
C LEU A 330 2.40 4.29 12.07
N ASP A 331 3.62 4.54 11.59
CA ASP A 331 4.44 3.57 10.86
C ASP A 331 4.74 2.33 11.71
N LEU A 332 4.99 2.52 13.01
CA LEU A 332 5.13 1.39 13.93
C LEU A 332 3.85 0.56 14.01
N MET A 333 2.68 1.22 14.09
CA MET A 333 1.41 0.52 14.19
C MET A 333 1.11 -0.29 12.93
N VAL A 334 1.47 0.23 11.76
CA VAL A 334 1.40 -0.52 10.49
C VAL A 334 2.38 -1.70 10.49
N ALA A 335 3.56 -1.54 11.08
CA ALA A 335 4.55 -2.62 11.21
C ALA A 335 4.09 -3.72 12.20
N LYS A 336 3.37 -3.35 13.26
CA LYS A 336 2.89 -4.25 14.32
C LYS A 336 1.56 -4.94 13.96
N TYR A 337 0.63 -4.21 13.33
CA TYR A 337 -0.71 -4.66 13.00
C TYR A 337 -0.92 -4.73 11.50
N CYS A 338 -0.94 -5.95 10.96
CA CYS A 338 -1.02 -6.17 9.51
C CYS A 338 -2.39 -5.81 8.89
N ASP A 339 -3.39 -5.59 9.69
CA ASP A 339 -4.74 -5.11 9.33
C ASP A 339 -4.82 -3.60 9.12
N LEU A 340 -3.78 -2.85 9.57
CA LEU A 340 -3.70 -1.40 9.41
C LEU A 340 -2.84 -1.00 8.21
N THR A 341 -3.11 0.20 7.70
CA THR A 341 -2.30 0.86 6.66
C THR A 341 -2.22 2.36 6.92
N SER A 342 -1.11 2.97 6.52
CA SER A 342 -0.97 4.43 6.54
C SER A 342 -1.18 5.00 5.14
N VAL A 343 -1.76 6.20 5.09
CA VAL A 343 -1.90 6.95 3.84
C VAL A 343 -0.54 7.47 3.40
N PRO A 344 -0.18 7.37 2.10
CA PRO A 344 1.14 7.80 1.63
C PRO A 344 1.43 9.30 1.83
N GLN A 345 0.38 10.12 1.86
CA GLN A 345 0.55 11.55 2.08
C GLN A 345 0.84 11.87 3.54
N VAL A 346 2.01 12.46 3.78
CA VAL A 346 2.42 13.01 5.08
C VAL A 346 2.49 14.53 4.95
N ILE A 347 1.91 15.26 5.90
CA ILE A 347 1.87 16.71 5.92
C ILE A 347 2.58 17.28 7.14
N GLY A 348 3.01 18.54 7.05
CA GLY A 348 3.58 19.28 8.17
C GLY A 348 4.84 18.62 8.73
N SER A 349 6.02 19.03 8.26
CA SER A 349 7.29 18.55 8.84
C SER A 349 7.32 18.80 10.34
N ARG A 350 7.64 17.77 11.11
CA ARG A 350 7.80 17.78 12.56
C ARG A 350 9.16 17.23 12.93
N GLU A 351 9.68 17.70 14.03
CA GLU A 351 10.98 17.31 14.53
C GLU A 351 10.90 16.95 16.01
N TYR A 352 11.56 15.87 16.41
CA TYR A 352 11.70 15.49 17.80
C TYR A 352 13.07 15.84 18.32
N GLY A 353 13.13 16.48 19.46
CA GLY A 353 14.36 16.85 20.13
C GLY A 353 14.35 16.49 21.62
N ILE A 354 15.54 16.36 22.20
CA ILE A 354 15.73 16.29 23.64
C ILE A 354 15.57 17.69 24.21
N VAL A 355 14.94 17.81 25.35
CA VAL A 355 14.61 19.08 25.99
C VAL A 355 15.42 19.26 27.28
N ALA A 356 15.87 20.48 27.51
CA ALA A 356 16.46 20.91 28.78
C ALA A 356 15.93 22.28 29.20
N SER A 357 16.20 22.65 30.46
CA SER A 357 15.91 23.99 30.94
C SER A 357 16.70 25.04 30.15
N LYS A 358 16.12 26.24 29.99
CA LYS A 358 16.70 27.31 29.19
C LYS A 358 18.11 27.70 29.67
N GLY A 359 19.05 27.78 28.71
CA GLY A 359 20.44 28.05 28.98
C GLY A 359 21.28 26.87 29.49
N SER A 360 20.75 25.64 29.43
CA SER A 360 21.47 24.44 29.87
C SER A 360 22.72 24.17 29.03
N PRO A 361 23.88 23.94 29.65
CA PRO A 361 25.12 23.65 28.94
C PRO A 361 25.09 22.29 28.20
N TRP A 362 24.15 21.45 28.54
CA TRP A 362 23.98 20.12 27.95
C TRP A 362 23.41 20.16 26.54
N ILE A 363 22.60 21.18 26.20
CA ILE A 363 21.95 21.29 24.88
C ILE A 363 22.97 21.28 23.74
N LYS A 364 24.05 22.04 23.88
CA LYS A 364 25.10 22.13 22.85
C LYS A 364 25.86 20.81 22.73
N LYS A 365 26.21 20.15 23.85
CA LYS A 365 26.94 18.89 23.87
C LYS A 365 26.09 17.78 23.26
N LEU A 366 24.82 17.66 23.68
CA LEU A 366 23.87 16.67 23.16
C LEU A 366 23.58 16.90 21.67
N SER A 367 23.44 18.16 21.24
CA SER A 367 23.22 18.49 19.82
C SER A 367 24.35 18.01 18.93
N VAL A 368 25.61 18.21 19.35
CA VAL A 368 26.76 17.73 18.57
C VAL A 368 26.79 16.20 18.55
N ALA A 369 26.59 15.56 19.70
CA ALA A 369 26.56 14.09 19.77
C ALA A 369 25.43 13.47 18.94
N ILE A 370 24.24 14.08 18.87
CA ILE A 370 23.13 13.65 18.01
C ILE A 370 23.51 13.79 16.53
N LEU A 371 24.19 14.86 16.14
CA LEU A 371 24.67 15.04 14.75
C LEU A 371 25.70 13.98 14.40
N GLU A 372 26.66 13.69 15.29
CA GLU A 372 27.62 12.61 15.09
C GLU A 372 26.93 11.24 14.95
N MET A 373 25.93 10.94 15.77
CA MET A 373 25.15 9.70 15.66
C MET A 373 24.34 9.62 14.36
N ARG A 374 23.94 10.76 13.81
CA ARG A 374 23.28 10.83 12.49
C ARG A 374 24.28 10.58 11.37
N GLU A 375 25.46 11.19 11.43
CA GLU A 375 26.52 11.05 10.43
C GLU A 375 27.13 9.62 10.44
N SER A 376 27.23 8.99 11.60
CA SER A 376 27.68 7.59 11.72
C SER A 376 26.65 6.56 11.31
N GLY A 377 25.37 6.94 11.16
CA GLY A 377 24.26 6.01 10.90
C GLY A 377 23.70 5.32 12.14
N ASP A 378 24.19 5.62 13.34
CA ASP A 378 23.72 5.00 14.59
C ASP A 378 22.24 5.25 14.84
N LEU A 379 21.72 6.46 14.53
CA LEU A 379 20.28 6.76 14.68
C LEU A 379 19.41 5.96 13.70
N GLU A 380 19.90 5.74 12.49
CA GLU A 380 19.19 4.93 11.49
C GLU A 380 19.17 3.45 11.89
N TYR A 381 20.31 2.93 12.39
CA TYR A 381 20.37 1.59 12.95
C TYR A 381 19.37 1.38 14.11
N LEU A 382 19.30 2.33 15.06
CA LEU A 382 18.34 2.29 16.16
C LEU A 382 16.88 2.37 15.66
N ARG A 383 16.62 3.21 14.65
CA ARG A 383 15.32 3.28 14.03
C ARG A 383 14.92 1.93 13.42
N ASN A 384 15.77 1.35 12.60
CA ASN A 384 15.50 0.06 11.96
C ASN A 384 15.28 -1.05 12.99
N LYS A 385 16.06 -1.06 14.10
CA LYS A 385 15.87 -1.99 15.22
C LYS A 385 14.47 -1.93 15.85
N TRP A 386 13.93 -0.72 16.05
CA TRP A 386 12.67 -0.52 16.78
C TRP A 386 11.43 -0.42 15.88
N TRP A 387 11.60 -0.20 14.58
CA TRP A 387 10.54 -0.20 13.56
C TRP A 387 10.58 -1.44 12.68
N GLU A 388 11.16 -2.55 13.17
CA GLU A 388 11.15 -3.81 12.44
C GLU A 388 9.71 -4.32 12.26
N SER A 389 9.34 -4.58 11.00
CA SER A 389 7.98 -4.99 10.66
C SER A 389 7.77 -6.47 10.90
N SER A 390 6.85 -6.81 11.79
CA SER A 390 6.35 -8.19 11.95
C SER A 390 5.53 -8.65 10.74
N CYS A 391 5.07 -7.71 9.92
CA CYS A 391 4.18 -7.95 8.77
C CYS A 391 4.95 -8.21 7.46
N PHE A 392 6.27 -7.92 7.42
CA PHE A 392 7.08 -8.07 6.21
C PHE A 392 7.15 -9.51 5.69
N ASN A 393 7.02 -10.49 6.57
CA ASN A 393 6.98 -11.91 6.20
C ASN A 393 5.66 -12.34 5.53
N GLN A 394 4.61 -11.51 5.55
CA GLN A 394 3.35 -11.79 4.87
C GLN A 394 3.21 -11.12 3.49
N GLU A 395 3.99 -10.07 3.21
CA GLU A 395 3.94 -9.41 1.89
C GLU A 395 4.63 -10.22 0.77
N GLY A 396 5.48 -11.18 1.11
CA GLY A 396 6.05 -12.16 0.17
C GLY A 396 5.29 -13.46 0.04
N SER A 397 4.30 -13.69 0.89
CA SER A 397 3.41 -14.84 0.81
C SER A 397 2.36 -14.58 -0.27
N TRP A 398 2.33 -15.42 -1.30
CA TRP A 398 1.26 -15.49 -2.27
C TRP A 398 -0.07 -15.59 -1.52
N SER A 399 -0.78 -14.46 -1.39
CA SER A 399 -2.16 -14.52 -0.92
C SER A 399 -2.97 -15.20 -2.01
N PRO A 400 -3.65 -16.33 -1.71
CA PRO A 400 -4.51 -16.98 -2.69
C PRO A 400 -5.55 -15.97 -3.17
N MET A 401 -5.79 -15.93 -4.49
CA MET A 401 -6.82 -15.05 -5.06
C MET A 401 -8.16 -15.35 -4.40
N GLU A 402 -8.79 -14.35 -3.83
CA GLU A 402 -10.14 -14.48 -3.30
C GLU A 402 -11.13 -14.88 -4.41
N PRO A 403 -12.04 -15.83 -4.15
CA PRO A 403 -13.07 -16.24 -5.11
C PRO A 403 -13.91 -15.06 -5.64
N GLY A 404 -14.01 -13.98 -4.86
CA GLY A 404 -14.72 -12.76 -5.24
C GLY A 404 -14.14 -12.06 -6.46
N SER A 405 -12.82 -12.08 -6.64
CA SER A 405 -12.15 -11.46 -7.80
C SER A 405 -12.37 -12.22 -9.11
N LEU A 406 -12.63 -13.52 -9.02
CA LEU A 406 -12.95 -14.41 -10.16
C LEU A 406 -14.46 -14.66 -10.34
N GLY A 407 -15.30 -14.14 -9.44
CA GLY A 407 -16.75 -14.36 -9.45
C GLY A 407 -17.42 -14.01 -10.78
N GLY A 408 -16.94 -12.99 -11.47
CA GLY A 408 -17.46 -12.61 -12.79
C GLY A 408 -17.20 -13.65 -13.89
N ILE A 409 -16.09 -14.37 -13.84
CA ILE A 409 -15.76 -15.42 -14.81
C ILE A 409 -16.72 -16.62 -14.62
N PHE A 410 -16.97 -17.01 -13.36
CA PHE A 410 -17.95 -18.03 -13.04
C PHE A 410 -19.37 -17.65 -13.43
N LEU A 411 -19.72 -16.37 -13.29
CA LEU A 411 -21.02 -15.84 -13.73
C LEU A 411 -21.16 -15.94 -15.26
N VAL A 412 -20.13 -15.55 -16.03
CA VAL A 412 -20.12 -15.67 -17.49
C VAL A 412 -20.26 -17.14 -17.92
N LEU A 413 -19.55 -18.05 -17.25
CA LEU A 413 -19.69 -19.50 -17.49
C LEU A 413 -21.12 -19.97 -17.25
N ALA A 414 -21.73 -19.62 -16.13
CA ALA A 414 -23.09 -20.01 -15.80
C ALA A 414 -24.10 -19.47 -16.82
N ILE A 415 -23.96 -18.22 -17.25
CA ILE A 415 -24.83 -17.64 -18.30
C ILE A 415 -24.62 -18.37 -19.63
N GLY A 416 -23.37 -18.67 -20.01
CA GLY A 416 -23.07 -19.41 -21.23
C GLY A 416 -23.66 -20.80 -21.25
N LEU A 417 -23.58 -21.55 -20.13
CA LEU A 417 -24.19 -22.86 -19.99
C LEU A 417 -25.73 -22.80 -20.07
N ALA A 418 -26.35 -21.83 -19.39
CA ALA A 418 -27.78 -21.61 -19.44
C ALA A 418 -28.25 -21.27 -20.87
N LEU A 419 -27.53 -20.43 -21.57
CA LEU A 419 -27.84 -20.06 -22.95
C LEU A 419 -27.68 -21.26 -23.89
N GLY A 420 -26.64 -22.08 -23.73
CA GLY A 420 -26.44 -23.32 -24.49
C GLY A 420 -27.58 -24.31 -24.33
N LEU A 421 -28.02 -24.52 -23.07
CA LEU A 421 -29.18 -25.36 -22.78
C LEU A 421 -30.47 -24.81 -23.41
N LEU A 422 -30.67 -23.50 -23.36
CA LEU A 422 -31.85 -22.85 -23.91
C LEU A 422 -31.89 -22.98 -25.45
N VAL A 423 -30.72 -22.79 -26.11
CA VAL A 423 -30.60 -22.99 -27.57
C VAL A 423 -30.85 -24.44 -27.93
N ALA A 424 -30.30 -25.42 -27.20
CA ALA A 424 -30.56 -26.86 -27.42
C ALA A 424 -32.05 -27.22 -27.29
N LEU A 425 -32.73 -26.65 -26.31
CA LEU A 425 -34.19 -26.81 -26.13
C LEU A 425 -34.96 -26.18 -27.29
N LEU A 426 -34.58 -25.01 -27.75
CA LEU A 426 -35.17 -24.35 -28.92
C LEU A 426 -35.00 -25.17 -30.20
N GLU A 427 -33.80 -25.70 -30.46
CA GLU A 427 -33.53 -26.58 -31.59
C GLU A 427 -34.41 -27.82 -31.55
N LEU A 428 -34.58 -28.41 -30.36
CA LEU A 428 -35.41 -29.60 -30.15
C LEU A 428 -36.90 -29.30 -30.40
N VAL A 429 -37.38 -28.13 -29.92
CA VAL A 429 -38.75 -27.65 -30.17
C VAL A 429 -39.00 -27.37 -31.65
N LEU A 430 -38.04 -26.68 -32.29
CA LEU A 430 -38.14 -26.36 -33.74
C LEU A 430 -38.16 -27.64 -34.58
N LYS A 431 -37.29 -28.61 -34.27
CA LYS A 431 -37.24 -29.90 -34.95
C LYS A 431 -38.54 -30.70 -34.72
N SER A 432 -39.05 -30.72 -33.48
CA SER A 432 -40.33 -31.34 -33.14
C SER A 432 -41.50 -30.70 -33.91
N ARG A 433 -41.55 -29.37 -34.04
CA ARG A 433 -42.57 -28.66 -34.84
C ARG A 433 -42.46 -28.99 -36.32
N TYR A 434 -41.24 -29.04 -36.88
CA TYR A 434 -41.04 -29.39 -38.30
C TYR A 434 -41.37 -30.83 -38.61
N SER A 435 -41.21 -31.75 -37.64
CA SER A 435 -41.62 -33.15 -37.75
C SER A 435 -43.14 -33.38 -37.55
N THR A 436 -43.88 -32.39 -37.03
CA THR A 436 -45.29 -32.48 -36.65
C THR A 436 -46.24 -32.30 -37.86
N ASP A 437 -45.72 -32.08 -39.08
CA ASP A 437 -46.56 -32.04 -40.30
C ASP A 437 -47.28 -33.40 -40.61
N GLN A 438 -47.02 -34.42 -39.79
CA GLN A 438 -47.76 -35.69 -39.77
C GLN A 438 -48.42 -35.98 -38.41
N LYS A 439 -49.62 -35.38 -38.14
CA LYS A 439 -50.66 -35.83 -37.20
C LYS A 439 -50.30 -36.23 -35.76
N LYS A 440 -49.23 -35.79 -35.15
CA LYS A 440 -48.96 -36.04 -33.70
C LYS A 440 -48.98 -34.74 -32.89
N SER A 441 -49.48 -34.82 -31.66
CA SER A 441 -49.46 -33.69 -30.71
C SER A 441 -48.03 -33.25 -30.44
N CYS A 442 -47.79 -31.95 -30.37
CA CYS A 442 -46.49 -31.34 -30.14
C CYS A 442 -45.75 -31.89 -28.89
N CYS A 443 -46.45 -32.15 -27.80
CA CYS A 443 -45.90 -32.74 -26.57
C CYS A 443 -45.52 -34.21 -26.73
N GLY A 444 -46.26 -35.00 -27.54
CA GLY A 444 -45.95 -36.41 -27.81
C GLY A 444 -44.69 -36.57 -28.68
N ALA A 445 -44.57 -35.75 -29.74
CA ALA A 445 -43.38 -35.73 -30.58
C ALA A 445 -42.11 -35.26 -29.83
N PHE A 446 -42.26 -34.31 -28.92
CA PHE A 446 -41.17 -33.87 -28.03
C PHE A 446 -40.70 -34.96 -27.08
N ALA A 447 -41.62 -35.69 -26.42
CA ALA A 447 -41.29 -36.78 -25.49
C ALA A 447 -40.64 -37.96 -26.22
N GLU A 448 -41.13 -38.33 -27.42
CA GLU A 448 -40.58 -39.41 -28.25
C GLU A 448 -39.18 -39.08 -28.78
N GLU A 449 -38.92 -37.84 -29.22
CA GLU A 449 -37.59 -37.34 -29.66
C GLU A 449 -36.60 -37.29 -28.48
N LEU A 450 -37.05 -36.84 -27.31
CA LEU A 450 -36.25 -36.85 -26.08
C LEU A 450 -35.92 -38.30 -25.65
N GLY A 451 -36.93 -39.18 -25.59
CA GLY A 451 -36.76 -40.60 -25.22
C GLY A 451 -35.82 -41.35 -26.16
N SER A 452 -35.92 -41.12 -27.48
CA SER A 452 -35.04 -41.76 -28.48
C SER A 452 -33.57 -41.37 -28.35
N ARG A 453 -33.26 -40.18 -27.78
CA ARG A 453 -31.90 -39.72 -27.61
C ARG A 453 -31.26 -40.15 -26.28
N PHE A 454 -32.08 -40.34 -25.23
CA PHE A 454 -31.59 -40.79 -23.92
C PHE A 454 -31.64 -42.34 -23.76
N MET A 455 -32.42 -43.08 -24.61
CA MET A 455 -32.49 -44.55 -24.55
C MET A 455 -31.61 -45.27 -25.61
N LYS A 456 -30.87 -44.54 -26.46
CA LYS A 456 -29.85 -45.12 -27.33
C LYS A 456 -28.47 -44.96 -26.66
N THR A 457 -28.26 -45.70 -25.61
CA THR A 457 -26.95 -46.08 -25.09
C THR A 457 -26.75 -47.57 -25.30
#